data_09836b5d469284ccec55a3caf9b11484
#
_entry.id   09836b5d469284ccec55a3caf9b11484
#
_cell.length_a   1.000
_cell.length_b   1.000
_cell.length_c   1.000
_cell.angle_alpha   90.00
_cell.angle_beta   90.00
_cell.angle_gamma   90.00
#
_symmetry.space_group_name_H-M   'P 1'
#
loop_
_entity.id
_entity.type
_entity.pdbx_description
1 polymer ?
#
loop_
_entity_poly.entity_id
_entity_poly.type
_entity_poly.pdbx_seq_one_letter_code
_entity_poly.pdbx_strand_id
1 'polypeptide(L)'
;APDYNGYYDLIPEGFDFCDRVGARLAMNIFWYQPGSRARNSKCPLYVSVCMRDTVAPAKKTLKYLSGTKNVEYKKYDCGHFDIYVGSDFEEAITDYQNFLYRTVPVK
;
A
#
# COMPACT_ATOMS: atom_id res chain seq x y z
N ALA A 1 -11.50 -1.95 -14.60
CA ALA A 1 -11.23 -2.39 -13.22
C ALA A 1 -11.67 -1.27 -12.27
N PRO A 2 -12.19 -1.57 -11.07
CA PRO A 2 -12.64 -0.54 -10.12
C PRO A 2 -11.54 0.49 -9.80
N ASP A 3 -10.30 0.03 -9.64
CA ASP A 3 -9.16 0.90 -9.33
C ASP A 3 -8.66 1.76 -10.51
N TYR A 4 -9.18 1.56 -11.72
CA TYR A 4 -8.79 2.37 -12.88
C TYR A 4 -9.18 3.85 -12.71
N ASN A 5 -10.40 4.10 -12.29
CA ASN A 5 -10.88 5.47 -12.07
C ASN A 5 -10.12 6.12 -10.90
N GLY A 6 -9.96 5.40 -9.79
CA GLY A 6 -9.23 5.88 -8.63
C GLY A 6 -7.78 6.33 -8.94
N TYR A 7 -7.13 5.68 -9.89
CA TYR A 7 -5.80 6.10 -10.34
C TYR A 7 -5.83 7.47 -11.04
N TYR A 8 -6.79 7.69 -11.94
CA TYR A 8 -6.92 8.97 -12.65
C TYR A 8 -7.43 10.10 -11.75
N ASP A 9 -8.25 9.79 -10.76
CA ASP A 9 -8.76 10.76 -9.79
C ASP A 9 -7.64 11.35 -8.90
N LEU A 10 -6.48 10.69 -8.81
CA LEU A 10 -5.29 11.20 -8.11
C LEU A 10 -4.51 12.25 -8.93
N ILE A 11 -4.78 12.37 -10.24
CA ILE A 11 -4.05 13.31 -11.10
C ILE A 11 -4.70 14.68 -10.96
N PRO A 12 -3.94 15.72 -10.54
CA PRO A 12 -4.47 17.08 -10.46
C PRO A 12 -4.99 17.58 -11.80
N GLU A 13 -6.09 18.34 -11.76
CA GLU A 13 -6.65 18.95 -12.96
C GLU A 13 -5.61 19.84 -13.67
N GLY A 14 -5.50 19.68 -14.99
CA GLY A 14 -4.54 20.43 -15.80
C GLY A 14 -3.09 19.92 -15.76
N PHE A 15 -2.83 18.81 -15.05
CA PHE A 15 -1.50 18.20 -15.05
C PHE A 15 -1.28 17.36 -16.31
N ASP A 16 -0.19 17.65 -17.06
CA ASP A 16 0.22 16.84 -18.22
C ASP A 16 0.85 15.52 -17.74
N PHE A 17 0.01 14.49 -17.68
CA PHE A 17 0.43 13.18 -17.19
C PHE A 17 0.86 12.25 -18.31
N CYS A 18 2.10 11.79 -18.26
CA CYS A 18 2.64 10.83 -19.22
C CYS A 18 2.31 9.39 -18.79
N ASP A 19 1.23 8.83 -19.31
CA ASP A 19 0.81 7.44 -19.07
C ASP A 19 1.64 6.44 -19.93
N ARG A 20 2.97 6.46 -19.74
CA ARG A 20 3.88 5.55 -20.43
C ARG A 20 4.78 4.84 -19.43
N VAL A 21 4.81 3.54 -19.51
CA VAL A 21 5.66 2.68 -18.68
C VAL A 21 6.64 1.93 -19.57
N GLY A 22 7.90 1.94 -19.21
CA GLY A 22 8.92 1.21 -19.97
C GLY A 22 8.66 -0.31 -19.94
N ALA A 23 8.72 -0.98 -21.10
CA ALA A 23 8.48 -2.42 -21.23
C ALA A 23 9.35 -3.28 -20.28
N ARG A 24 10.56 -2.79 -19.94
CA ARG A 24 11.44 -3.46 -18.97
C ARG A 24 10.82 -3.56 -17.56
N LEU A 25 10.04 -2.56 -17.14
CA LEU A 25 9.33 -2.61 -15.87
C LEU A 25 8.28 -3.73 -15.90
N ALA A 26 7.50 -3.83 -16.97
CA ALA A 26 6.49 -4.89 -17.11
C ALA A 26 7.10 -6.30 -17.02
N MET A 27 8.28 -6.51 -17.60
CA MET A 27 9.01 -7.78 -17.50
C MET A 27 9.49 -8.09 -16.07
N ASN A 28 9.91 -7.07 -15.32
CA ASN A 28 10.47 -7.26 -13.98
C ASN A 28 9.40 -7.37 -12.88
N ILE A 29 8.20 -6.80 -13.06
CA ILE A 29 7.15 -6.76 -12.04
C ILE A 29 6.68 -8.18 -11.63
N PHE A 30 6.72 -9.15 -12.54
CA PHE A 30 6.35 -10.54 -12.25
C PHE A 30 7.31 -11.23 -11.28
N TRP A 31 8.58 -10.82 -11.28
CA TRP A 31 9.63 -11.37 -10.43
C TRP A 31 9.82 -10.56 -9.14
N TYR A 32 9.30 -9.35 -9.11
CA TYR A 32 9.43 -8.46 -7.96
C TYR A 32 8.40 -8.79 -6.89
N GLN A 33 8.84 -9.48 -5.85
CA GLN A 33 8.00 -9.90 -4.72
C GLN A 33 8.54 -9.37 -3.39
N PRO A 34 8.42 -8.06 -3.12
CA PRO A 34 8.96 -7.45 -1.91
C PRO A 34 8.33 -8.00 -0.63
N GLY A 35 7.06 -8.41 -0.68
CA GLY A 35 6.35 -9.01 0.45
C GLY A 35 7.03 -10.28 1.00
N SER A 36 7.73 -11.04 0.16
CA SER A 36 8.47 -12.22 0.61
C SER A 36 9.63 -11.91 1.56
N ARG A 37 10.14 -10.66 1.52
CA ARG A 37 11.24 -10.18 2.35
C ARG A 37 10.76 -9.55 3.66
N ALA A 38 9.48 -9.27 3.83
CA ALA A 38 8.91 -8.64 5.01
C ALA A 38 9.28 -9.39 6.31
N ARG A 39 9.28 -10.75 6.26
CA ARG A 39 9.65 -11.60 7.39
C ARG A 39 11.08 -11.38 7.91
N ASN A 40 11.95 -10.83 7.09
CA ASN A 40 13.35 -10.57 7.42
C ASN A 40 13.59 -9.13 7.87
N SER A 41 12.53 -8.32 7.97
CA SER A 41 12.66 -6.94 8.44
C SER A 41 13.08 -6.91 9.89
N LYS A 42 14.12 -6.11 10.16
CA LYS A 42 14.57 -5.82 11.54
C LYS A 42 13.82 -4.64 12.14
N CYS A 43 13.19 -3.81 11.30
CA CYS A 43 12.38 -2.68 11.73
C CYS A 43 10.92 -3.10 11.91
N PRO A 44 10.18 -2.49 12.84
CA PRO A 44 8.74 -2.63 12.89
C PRO A 44 8.11 -2.22 11.56
N LEU A 45 7.09 -2.93 11.14
CA LEU A 45 6.35 -2.67 9.91
C LEU A 45 4.89 -2.40 10.26
N TYR A 46 4.30 -1.39 9.63
CA TYR A 46 2.87 -1.22 9.57
C TYR A 46 2.40 -1.38 8.11
N VAL A 47 1.36 -2.17 7.91
CA VAL A 47 0.86 -2.47 6.56
C VAL A 47 -0.65 -2.23 6.49
N SER A 48 -1.04 -1.28 5.66
CA SER A 48 -2.44 -1.09 5.28
C SER A 48 -2.83 -2.11 4.22
N VAL A 49 -3.90 -2.84 4.47
CA VAL A 49 -4.40 -3.87 3.56
C VAL A 49 -5.76 -3.45 3.04
N CYS A 50 -5.79 -2.94 1.81
CA CYS A 50 -7.03 -2.57 1.12
C CYS A 50 -7.75 -3.84 0.65
N MET A 51 -8.92 -4.10 1.21
CA MET A 51 -9.61 -5.39 1.00
C MET A 51 -10.25 -5.52 -0.37
N ARG A 52 -10.56 -4.39 -1.04
CA ARG A 52 -11.12 -4.33 -2.41
C ARG A 52 -10.06 -4.04 -3.48
N ASP A 53 -8.78 -4.13 -3.11
CA ASP A 53 -7.65 -3.88 -4.01
C ASP A 53 -7.59 -4.91 -5.14
N THR A 54 -7.66 -4.43 -6.39
CA THR A 54 -7.57 -5.23 -7.61
C THR A 54 -6.17 -5.21 -8.24
N VAL A 55 -5.29 -4.31 -7.78
CA VAL A 55 -3.91 -4.16 -8.26
C VAL A 55 -2.96 -5.05 -7.44
N ALA A 56 -3.07 -4.98 -6.11
CA ALA A 56 -2.27 -5.78 -5.17
C ALA A 56 -3.19 -6.60 -4.24
N PRO A 57 -3.68 -7.77 -4.67
CA PRO A 57 -4.73 -8.50 -3.98
C PRO A 57 -4.43 -8.77 -2.50
N ALA A 58 -5.33 -8.33 -1.62
CA ALA A 58 -5.22 -8.40 -0.16
C ALA A 58 -4.85 -9.80 0.35
N LYS A 59 -5.40 -10.86 -0.26
CA LYS A 59 -5.13 -12.26 0.11
C LYS A 59 -3.63 -12.60 0.02
N LYS A 60 -2.93 -12.11 -1.01
CA LYS A 60 -1.49 -12.35 -1.19
C LYS A 60 -0.68 -11.59 -0.14
N THR A 61 -1.04 -10.34 0.12
CA THR A 61 -0.41 -9.51 1.15
C THR A 61 -0.56 -10.16 2.52
N LEU A 62 -1.77 -10.53 2.92
CA LEU A 62 -2.04 -11.20 4.20
C LEU A 62 -1.25 -12.51 4.37
N LYS A 63 -1.07 -13.27 3.28
CA LYS A 63 -0.24 -14.49 3.30
C LYS A 63 1.22 -14.19 3.66
N TYR A 64 1.80 -13.09 3.15
CA TYR A 64 3.16 -12.71 3.52
C TYR A 64 3.25 -12.21 4.96
N LEU A 65 2.23 -11.49 5.43
CA LEU A 65 2.22 -10.94 6.79
C LEU A 65 2.09 -12.03 7.86
N SER A 66 1.39 -13.12 7.57
CA SER A 66 1.20 -14.23 8.53
C SER A 66 2.50 -14.88 9.01
N GLY A 67 3.61 -14.74 8.27
CA GLY A 67 4.94 -15.23 8.65
C GLY A 67 5.89 -14.17 9.19
N THR A 68 5.43 -12.94 9.41
CA THR A 68 6.24 -11.79 9.79
C THR A 68 6.07 -11.46 11.27
N LYS A 69 7.18 -11.38 12.03
CA LYS A 69 7.13 -11.22 13.51
C LYS A 69 6.88 -9.78 13.95
N ASN A 70 7.49 -8.80 13.28
CA ASN A 70 7.45 -7.38 13.69
C ASN A 70 6.49 -6.60 12.79
N VAL A 71 5.29 -7.12 12.57
CA VAL A 71 4.30 -6.49 11.71
C VAL A 71 3.01 -6.22 12.46
N GLU A 72 2.51 -5.02 12.28
CA GLU A 72 1.17 -4.57 12.59
C GLU A 72 0.43 -4.32 11.28
N TYR A 73 -0.81 -4.71 11.16
CA TYR A 73 -1.58 -4.42 9.95
C TYR A 73 -3.04 -4.12 10.28
N LYS A 74 -3.65 -3.30 9.46
CA LYS A 74 -5.08 -3.03 9.52
C LYS A 74 -5.71 -3.25 8.14
N LYS A 75 -6.92 -3.77 8.15
CA LYS A 75 -7.72 -3.99 6.94
C LYS A 75 -8.63 -2.79 6.73
N TYR A 76 -8.57 -2.20 5.55
CA TYR A 76 -9.43 -1.10 5.11
C TYR A 76 -10.39 -1.60 4.04
N ASP A 77 -11.66 -1.28 4.14
CA ASP A 77 -12.66 -1.68 3.15
C ASP A 77 -12.70 -0.70 1.97
N CYS A 78 -11.57 -0.58 1.28
CA CYS A 78 -11.35 0.35 0.18
C CYS A 78 -10.56 -0.32 -0.96
N GLY A 79 -10.49 0.34 -2.13
CA GLY A 79 -9.66 -0.04 -3.27
C GLY A 79 -8.21 0.43 -3.12
N HIS A 80 -7.40 0.12 -4.15
CA HIS A 80 -5.96 0.41 -4.14
C HIS A 80 -5.63 1.90 -3.99
N PHE A 81 -6.39 2.76 -4.63
CA PHE A 81 -6.15 4.20 -4.66
C PHE A 81 -7.02 4.99 -3.68
N ASP A 82 -8.11 4.40 -3.20
CA ASP A 82 -9.05 5.07 -2.30
C ASP A 82 -8.38 5.51 -0.98
N ILE A 83 -7.41 4.73 -0.51
CA ILE A 83 -6.66 5.01 0.72
C ILE A 83 -5.84 6.31 0.68
N TYR A 84 -5.70 6.93 -0.49
CA TYR A 84 -4.97 8.19 -0.67
C TYR A 84 -5.87 9.42 -0.69
N VAL A 85 -7.18 9.24 -0.60
CA VAL A 85 -8.16 10.34 -0.68
C VAL A 85 -9.30 10.17 0.30
N GLY A 86 -9.95 11.29 0.66
CA GLY A 86 -11.18 11.30 1.45
C GLY A 86 -11.04 10.69 2.84
N SER A 87 -12.12 10.08 3.32
CA SER A 87 -12.21 9.51 4.68
C SER A 87 -11.25 8.34 4.92
N ASP A 88 -11.00 7.51 3.89
CA ASP A 88 -10.09 6.37 4.00
C ASP A 88 -8.65 6.84 4.21
N PHE A 89 -8.26 7.97 3.56
CA PHE A 89 -6.98 8.63 3.81
C PHE A 89 -6.86 9.16 5.24
N GLU A 90 -7.86 9.86 5.75
CA GLU A 90 -7.84 10.43 7.10
C GLU A 90 -7.72 9.35 8.17
N GLU A 91 -8.42 8.22 7.98
CA GLU A 91 -8.30 7.06 8.84
C GLU A 91 -6.89 6.46 8.78
N ALA A 92 -6.38 6.22 7.57
CA ALA A 92 -5.07 5.61 7.36
C ALA A 92 -3.93 6.48 7.91
N ILE A 93 -3.95 7.80 7.69
CA ILE A 93 -2.90 8.69 8.17
C ILE A 93 -2.88 8.76 9.70
N THR A 94 -4.05 8.70 10.35
CA THR A 94 -4.16 8.64 11.80
C THR A 94 -3.50 7.37 12.35
N ASP A 95 -3.76 6.23 11.72
CA ASP A 95 -3.15 4.96 12.10
C ASP A 95 -1.63 4.97 11.89
N TYR A 96 -1.13 5.55 10.79
CA TYR A 96 0.30 5.69 10.53
C TYR A 96 1.00 6.57 11.57
N GLN A 97 0.40 7.70 11.93
CA GLN A 97 0.93 8.59 12.95
C GLN A 97 0.99 7.88 14.30
N ASN A 98 -0.06 7.19 14.70
CA ASN A 98 -0.10 6.42 15.94
C ASN A 98 0.96 5.33 15.99
N PHE A 99 1.17 4.62 14.87
CA PHE A 99 2.25 3.64 14.76
C PHE A 99 3.63 4.28 14.90
N LEU A 100 3.89 5.39 14.20
CA LEU A 100 5.16 6.09 14.26
C LEU A 100 5.45 6.63 15.67
N TYR A 101 4.49 7.25 16.33
CA TYR A 101 4.65 7.75 17.70
C TYR A 101 5.02 6.66 18.71
N ARG A 102 4.51 5.44 18.51
CA ARG A 102 4.81 4.31 19.39
C ARG A 102 6.15 3.64 19.09
N THR A 103 6.61 3.69 17.85
CA THR A 103 7.77 2.90 17.38
C THR A 103 9.03 3.70 17.16
N VAL A 104 8.91 5.01 16.93
CA VAL A 104 10.04 5.91 16.70
C VAL A 104 10.26 6.76 17.94
N PRO A 105 11.34 6.52 18.73
CA PRO A 105 11.64 7.35 19.90
C PRO A 105 12.00 8.76 19.45
N VAL A 106 11.23 9.74 19.91
CA VAL A 106 11.57 11.16 19.76
C VAL A 106 12.65 11.46 20.81
N LYS A 107 13.82 11.89 20.34
CA LYS A 107 14.89 12.39 21.22
C LYS A 107 14.64 13.85 21.58
#